data_94bec79f346c3b421cff94ac25c7a0ea
#
_entry.id   94bec79f346c3b421cff94ac25c7a0ea
#
_cell.length_a   1.000
_cell.length_b   1.000
_cell.length_c   1.000
_cell.angle_alpha   90.00
_cell.angle_beta   90.00
_cell.angle_gamma   90.00
#
_symmetry.space_group_name_H-M   'P 1'
#
loop_
_entity.id
_entity.type
_entity.pdbx_description
1 polymer ?
#
loop_
_entity_poly.entity_id
_entity_poly.type
_entity_poly.pdbx_seq_one_letter_code
_entity_poly.pdbx_strand_id
1 'polypeptide(L)'
;MAEYKGGLRANGIRPPKVEAKPVGPEREYRKVPMERLMARLDLTRYNREAPLDESAVPVKTVRILLSQHIGAPASAIVKAGDMVTKGQMIAEPGKGLSVGIHASVNGLVTEVNE
;
A
#
# COMPACT_ATOMS: atom_id res chain seq x y z
N MET A 1 -8.48 2.72 21.86
CA MET A 1 -9.35 2.65 20.66
C MET A 1 -9.63 1.23 20.20
N ALA A 2 -8.63 0.33 20.09
CA ALA A 2 -8.83 -1.07 19.68
C ALA A 2 -9.68 -1.87 20.68
N GLU A 3 -9.42 -1.75 21.97
CA GLU A 3 -10.17 -2.39 23.05
C GLU A 3 -11.66 -1.99 23.07
N TYR A 4 -11.94 -0.70 22.87
CA TYR A 4 -13.32 -0.19 22.79
C TYR A 4 -14.09 -0.83 21.63
N LYS A 5 -13.48 -0.91 20.45
CA LYS A 5 -14.07 -1.58 19.28
C LYS A 5 -14.26 -3.09 19.51
N GLY A 6 -13.32 -3.73 20.21
CA GLY A 6 -13.43 -5.13 20.62
C GLY A 6 -14.62 -5.37 21.55
N GLY A 7 -14.78 -4.54 22.57
CA GLY A 7 -15.90 -4.61 23.51
C GLY A 7 -17.26 -4.41 22.84
N LEU A 8 -17.38 -3.48 21.92
CA LEU A 8 -18.63 -3.27 21.16
C LEU A 8 -19.00 -4.51 20.33
N ARG A 9 -18.01 -5.11 19.64
CA ARG A 9 -18.23 -6.32 18.85
C ARG A 9 -18.62 -7.52 19.71
N ALA A 10 -17.95 -7.72 20.85
CA ALA A 10 -18.23 -8.82 21.79
C ALA A 10 -19.66 -8.74 22.34
N ASN A 11 -20.19 -7.53 22.54
CA ASN A 11 -21.56 -7.30 23.00
C ASN A 11 -22.59 -7.17 21.86
N GLY A 12 -22.23 -7.48 20.62
CA GLY A 12 -23.11 -7.41 19.47
C GLY A 12 -23.59 -6.00 19.11
N ILE A 13 -22.99 -4.98 19.70
CA ILE A 13 -23.36 -3.58 19.45
C ILE A 13 -22.77 -3.14 18.10
N ARG A 14 -23.66 -2.86 17.16
CA ARG A 14 -23.28 -2.30 15.85
C ARG A 14 -23.83 -0.89 15.73
N PRO A 15 -23.09 0.06 15.16
CA PRO A 15 -23.63 1.36 14.88
C PRO A 15 -24.83 1.21 13.93
N PRO A 16 -25.89 2.04 14.08
CA PRO A 16 -26.99 2.04 13.15
C PRO A 16 -26.47 2.33 11.74
N LYS A 17 -27.04 1.64 10.73
CA LYS A 17 -26.78 2.00 9.33
C LYS A 17 -27.38 3.39 9.10
N VAL A 18 -26.51 4.38 9.03
CA VAL A 18 -26.88 5.74 8.66
C VAL A 18 -26.78 5.83 7.14
N GLU A 19 -27.89 6.10 6.47
CA GLU A 19 -27.86 6.45 5.06
C GLU A 19 -27.08 7.76 4.90
N ALA A 20 -26.07 7.75 4.04
CA ALA A 20 -25.32 8.95 3.74
C ALA A 20 -26.27 9.99 3.12
N LYS A 21 -26.45 11.10 3.79
CA LYS A 21 -27.20 12.21 3.21
C LYS A 21 -26.46 12.71 1.97
N PRO A 22 -27.19 13.00 0.88
CA PRO A 22 -26.58 13.60 -0.29
C PRO A 22 -25.85 14.88 0.11
N VAL A 23 -24.68 15.09 -0.46
CA VAL A 23 -23.88 16.27 -0.18
C VAL A 23 -24.65 17.49 -0.66
N GLY A 24 -24.93 18.44 0.23
CA GLY A 24 -25.64 19.65 -0.11
C GLY A 24 -24.93 20.47 -1.20
N PRO A 25 -25.69 21.23 -2.03
CA PRO A 25 -25.12 22.03 -3.13
C PRO A 25 -24.11 23.07 -2.64
N GLU A 26 -24.19 23.44 -1.36
CA GLU A 26 -23.29 24.42 -0.74
C GLU A 26 -21.86 23.89 -0.49
N ARG A 27 -21.59 22.62 -0.77
CA ARG A 27 -20.25 22.04 -0.59
C ARG A 27 -19.20 22.79 -1.40
N GLU A 28 -19.54 23.18 -2.63
CA GLU A 28 -18.62 23.88 -3.53
C GLU A 28 -18.16 25.22 -2.94
N TYR A 29 -19.06 25.94 -2.29
CA TYR A 29 -18.72 27.22 -1.66
C TYR A 29 -17.83 27.09 -0.41
N ARG A 30 -17.73 25.89 0.14
CA ARG A 30 -16.88 25.60 1.32
C ARG A 30 -15.48 25.08 0.94
N LYS A 31 -15.22 24.85 -0.34
CA LYS A 31 -13.90 24.47 -0.81
C LYS A 31 -12.92 25.64 -0.69
N VAL A 32 -11.81 25.38 -0.02
CA VAL A 32 -10.70 26.33 0.03
C VAL A 32 -9.80 26.07 -1.17
N PRO A 33 -9.47 27.08 -2.00
CA PRO A 33 -8.48 26.90 -3.05
C PRO A 33 -7.16 26.37 -2.49
N MET A 34 -6.55 25.37 -3.15
CA MET A 34 -5.36 24.68 -2.67
C MET A 34 -4.21 25.64 -2.36
N GLU A 35 -3.98 26.61 -3.23
CA GLU A 35 -2.94 27.63 -3.03
C GLU A 35 -3.13 28.44 -1.75
N ARG A 36 -4.38 28.82 -1.46
CA ARG A 36 -4.72 29.55 -0.22
C ARG A 36 -4.50 28.66 1.00
N LEU A 37 -4.83 27.38 0.91
CA LEU A 37 -4.60 26.43 1.99
C LEU A 37 -3.11 26.23 2.25
N MET A 38 -2.33 26.05 1.17
CA MET A 38 -0.88 25.90 1.24
C MET A 38 -0.21 27.14 1.85
N ALA A 39 -0.64 28.34 1.44
CA ALA A 39 -0.12 29.60 2.00
C ALA A 39 -0.43 29.72 3.50
N ARG A 40 -1.65 29.36 3.94
CA ARG A 40 -2.04 29.38 5.36
C ARG A 40 -1.26 28.39 6.22
N LEU A 41 -0.82 27.27 5.63
CA LEU A 41 -0.06 26.22 6.31
C LEU A 41 1.45 26.39 6.15
N ASP A 42 1.91 27.49 5.53
CA ASP A 42 3.31 27.74 5.20
C ASP A 42 3.97 26.63 4.37
N LEU A 43 3.18 26.00 3.50
CA LEU A 43 3.63 24.89 2.63
C LEU A 43 4.10 25.34 1.26
N THR A 44 3.89 26.61 0.89
CA THR A 44 4.23 27.13 -0.45
C THR A 44 5.70 26.92 -0.79
N ARG A 45 6.60 27.05 0.19
CA ARG A 45 8.05 26.85 0.02
C ARG A 45 8.44 25.40 -0.31
N TYR A 46 7.57 24.43 -0.01
CA TYR A 46 7.79 23.02 -0.29
C TYR A 46 7.12 22.56 -1.59
N ASN A 47 6.31 23.42 -2.21
CA ASN A 47 5.66 23.12 -3.49
C ASN A 47 6.69 23.28 -4.62
N ARG A 48 7.49 22.25 -4.80
CA ARG A 48 8.52 22.16 -5.84
C ARG A 48 8.18 21.05 -6.80
N GLU A 49 8.52 21.24 -8.06
CA GLU A 49 8.45 20.15 -9.02
C GLU A 49 9.39 19.02 -8.60
N ALA A 50 8.86 17.80 -8.63
CA ALA A 50 9.61 16.58 -8.39
C ALA A 50 9.47 15.69 -9.64
N PRO A 51 10.21 16.00 -10.71
CA PRO A 51 10.14 15.22 -11.94
C PRO A 51 10.57 13.78 -11.66
N LEU A 52 9.90 12.84 -12.34
CA LEU A 52 10.28 11.44 -12.27
C LEU A 52 11.65 11.26 -12.90
N ASP A 53 12.60 10.75 -12.15
CA ASP A 53 13.88 10.32 -12.68
C ASP A 53 13.72 8.89 -13.22
N GLU A 54 13.66 8.74 -14.53
CA GLU A 54 13.54 7.44 -15.22
C GLU A 54 14.90 6.74 -15.43
N SER A 55 15.98 7.30 -14.89
CA SER A 55 17.29 6.68 -14.99
C SER A 55 17.27 5.29 -14.35
N ALA A 56 17.81 4.31 -15.07
CA ALA A 56 17.92 2.94 -14.55
C ALA A 56 18.96 2.89 -13.42
N VAL A 57 18.52 2.56 -12.23
CA VAL A 57 19.43 2.32 -11.10
C VAL A 57 20.04 0.93 -11.26
N PRO A 58 21.37 0.80 -11.42
CA PRO A 58 22.01 -0.51 -11.50
C PRO A 58 21.97 -1.19 -10.14
N VAL A 59 21.13 -2.20 -10.00
CA VAL A 59 21.04 -3.03 -8.79
C VAL A 59 21.76 -4.36 -9.01
N LYS A 60 22.62 -4.73 -8.07
CA LYS A 60 23.31 -6.03 -8.07
C LYS A 60 22.51 -7.11 -7.36
N THR A 61 21.79 -6.73 -6.31
CA THR A 61 21.02 -7.65 -5.47
C THR A 61 19.75 -6.94 -5.00
N VAL A 62 18.64 -7.67 -4.99
CA VAL A 62 17.37 -7.20 -4.45
C VAL A 62 16.89 -8.16 -3.37
N ARG A 63 16.27 -7.62 -2.33
CA ARG A 63 15.56 -8.40 -1.31
C ARG A 63 14.07 -8.09 -1.43
N ILE A 64 13.28 -9.12 -1.67
CA ILE A 64 11.83 -9.00 -1.82
C ILE A 64 11.19 -9.66 -0.60
N LEU A 65 10.44 -8.87 0.17
CA LEU A 65 9.76 -9.36 1.37
C LEU A 65 8.48 -10.09 0.98
N LEU A 66 8.18 -11.20 1.66
CA LEU A 66 6.94 -11.97 1.46
C LEU A 66 5.72 -11.32 2.16
N SER A 67 5.97 -10.40 3.09
CA SER A 67 4.94 -9.63 3.80
C SER A 67 5.08 -8.14 3.47
N GLN A 68 4.46 -7.69 2.38
CA GLN A 68 4.50 -6.29 1.92
C GLN A 68 3.14 -5.58 2.00
N HIS A 69 2.11 -6.27 2.48
CA HIS A 69 0.74 -5.77 2.51
C HIS A 69 0.04 -6.13 3.82
N ILE A 70 -1.11 -5.53 4.07
CA ILE A 70 -1.98 -5.90 5.18
C ILE A 70 -2.61 -7.26 4.89
N GLY A 71 -2.55 -8.18 5.87
CA GLY A 71 -3.14 -9.52 5.76
C GLY A 71 -2.12 -10.63 5.90
N ALA A 72 -2.42 -11.78 5.34
CA ALA A 72 -1.55 -12.95 5.42
C ALA A 72 -0.33 -12.77 4.49
N PRO A 73 0.90 -13.12 4.93
CA PRO A 73 2.07 -13.10 4.07
C PRO A 73 1.89 -14.05 2.88
N ALA A 74 2.56 -13.76 1.79
CA ALA A 74 2.62 -14.63 0.62
C ALA A 74 3.57 -15.82 0.90
N SER A 75 3.30 -16.96 0.27
CA SER A 75 4.14 -18.16 0.37
C SER A 75 5.05 -18.28 -0.85
N ALA A 76 6.36 -18.40 -0.65
CA ALA A 76 7.32 -18.53 -1.73
C ALA A 76 7.06 -19.80 -2.57
N ILE A 77 7.08 -19.65 -3.89
CA ILE A 77 6.96 -20.78 -4.85
C ILE A 77 8.27 -21.05 -5.58
N VAL A 78 9.28 -20.23 -5.36
CA VAL A 78 10.63 -20.37 -5.92
C VAL A 78 11.62 -20.85 -4.86
N LYS A 79 12.72 -21.43 -5.30
CA LYS A 79 13.79 -21.95 -4.45
C LYS A 79 15.13 -21.28 -4.78
N ALA A 80 16.07 -21.36 -3.85
CA ALA A 80 17.45 -20.97 -4.12
C ALA A 80 17.99 -21.76 -5.32
N GLY A 81 18.58 -21.07 -6.28
CA GLY A 81 19.05 -21.62 -7.54
C GLY A 81 18.10 -21.42 -8.73
N ASP A 82 16.87 -20.98 -8.52
CA ASP A 82 15.92 -20.75 -9.60
C ASP A 82 16.23 -19.43 -10.34
N MET A 83 16.13 -19.46 -11.66
CA MET A 83 16.17 -18.26 -12.50
C MET A 83 14.79 -17.66 -12.61
N VAL A 84 14.66 -16.36 -12.34
CA VAL A 84 13.41 -15.61 -12.43
C VAL A 84 13.51 -14.45 -13.40
N THR A 85 12.41 -14.13 -14.05
CA THR A 85 12.28 -12.98 -14.94
C THR A 85 11.47 -11.88 -14.27
N LYS A 86 11.75 -10.64 -14.63
CA LYS A 86 10.99 -9.48 -14.16
C LYS A 86 9.49 -9.65 -14.45
N GLY A 87 8.66 -9.48 -13.44
CA GLY A 87 7.21 -9.68 -13.52
C GLY A 87 6.75 -11.12 -13.28
N GLN A 88 7.67 -12.11 -13.19
CA GLN A 88 7.30 -13.48 -12.85
C GLN A 88 6.84 -13.56 -11.40
N MET A 89 5.73 -14.28 -11.15
CA MET A 89 5.26 -14.53 -9.80
C MET A 89 6.24 -15.43 -9.06
N ILE A 90 6.69 -15.00 -7.90
CA ILE A 90 7.68 -15.68 -7.03
C ILE A 90 7.08 -16.13 -5.70
N ALA A 91 5.92 -15.60 -5.34
CA ALA A 91 5.18 -16.05 -4.18
C ALA A 91 3.67 -15.98 -4.42
N GLU A 92 2.96 -17.01 -4.00
CA GLU A 92 1.51 -17.10 -4.06
C GLU A 92 0.85 -16.40 -2.87
N PRO A 93 -0.37 -15.82 -3.07
CA PRO A 93 -1.08 -15.21 -1.96
C PRO A 93 -1.44 -16.24 -0.89
N GLY A 94 -1.32 -15.84 0.38
CA GLY A 94 -1.77 -16.61 1.53
C GLY A 94 -3.29 -16.67 1.63
N LYS A 95 -3.79 -17.36 2.66
CA LYS A 95 -5.24 -17.49 2.89
C LYS A 95 -5.85 -16.14 3.34
N GLY A 96 -6.99 -15.79 2.78
CA GLY A 96 -7.73 -14.58 3.11
C GLY A 96 -7.25 -13.35 2.34
N LEU A 97 -7.09 -12.22 3.02
CA LEU A 97 -6.58 -11.00 2.39
C LEU A 97 -5.06 -11.14 2.17
N SER A 98 -4.66 -11.33 0.94
CA SER A 98 -3.26 -11.48 0.54
C SER A 98 -3.11 -11.23 -0.96
N VAL A 99 -1.90 -10.91 -1.41
CA VAL A 99 -1.56 -10.64 -2.81
C VAL A 99 -0.31 -11.42 -3.19
N GLY A 100 -0.27 -11.94 -4.42
CA GLY A 100 0.93 -12.58 -4.97
C GLY A 100 2.07 -11.58 -5.18
N ILE A 101 3.30 -12.05 -5.05
CA ILE A 101 4.51 -11.22 -5.18
C ILE A 101 5.26 -11.63 -6.44
N HIS A 102 5.76 -10.63 -7.14
CA HIS A 102 6.42 -10.79 -8.42
C HIS A 102 7.87 -10.28 -8.37
N ALA A 103 8.73 -10.88 -9.18
CA ALA A 103 10.11 -10.46 -9.30
C ALA A 103 10.21 -9.05 -9.89
N SER A 104 11.00 -8.20 -9.25
CA SER A 104 11.24 -6.83 -9.74
C SER A 104 12.35 -6.75 -10.78
N VAL A 105 13.20 -7.77 -10.85
CA VAL A 105 14.36 -7.85 -11.77
C VAL A 105 14.49 -9.26 -12.33
N ASN A 106 15.25 -9.39 -13.41
CA ASN A 106 15.75 -10.71 -13.88
C ASN A 106 16.92 -11.12 -13.02
N GLY A 107 17.02 -12.37 -12.61
CA GLY A 107 18.15 -12.83 -11.83
C GLY A 107 18.01 -14.23 -11.28
N LEU A 108 19.03 -14.63 -10.52
CA LEU A 108 19.09 -15.89 -9.80
C LEU A 108 18.62 -15.68 -8.37
N VAL A 109 17.73 -16.54 -7.90
CA VAL A 109 17.33 -16.59 -6.49
C VAL A 109 18.50 -17.17 -5.67
N THR A 110 19.07 -16.38 -4.80
CA THR A 110 20.21 -16.81 -3.98
C THR A 110 19.77 -17.45 -2.67
N GLU A 111 18.69 -16.97 -2.09
CA GLU A 111 18.21 -17.40 -0.78
C GLU A 111 16.71 -17.18 -0.67
N VAL A 112 16.01 -18.08 0.01
CA VAL A 112 14.60 -17.95 0.39
C VAL A 112 14.50 -18.21 1.87
N ASN A 113 14.07 -17.21 2.64
CA ASN A 113 13.82 -17.30 4.08
C ASN A 113 12.33 -17.15 4.31
N GLU A 114 11.72 -18.09 5.02
CA GLU A 114 10.34 -18.07 5.48
C GLU A 114 10.19 -17.27 6.80
#